data_a8ff832faff0ffe3a27736c4c36a9f71
#
_entry.id   a8ff832faff0ffe3a27736c4c36a9f71
#
_cell.length_a   1.000
_cell.length_b   1.000
_cell.length_c   1.000
_cell.angle_alpha   90.00
_cell.angle_beta   90.00
_cell.angle_gamma   90.00
#
_symmetry.space_group_name_H-M   'P 1'
#
loop_
_entity.id
_entity.type
_entity.pdbx_description
1 polymer ?
#
loop_
_entity_poly.entity_id
_entity_poly.type
_entity_poly.pdbx_seq_one_letter_code
_entity_poly.pdbx_strand_id
1 'polypeptide(L)'
;MTQYILTNKEMAKADLLTIESGISSLDLMFNAGKKVFNNLPVQRGKRALFICGPGNNGGDGYVAADLLLKQGMEIDIYCPISKAKESNDNLHYKQKLNKSLFVSKIRSLSNYCYVVDALFGTGLSRIMSDDLSSLVSRINQSKLDVFSVDIPSGINGDTSAVLGEAFKASKTITFFNKKKCHYL
;
A
#
# COMPACT_ATOMS: atom_id res chain seq x y z
N MET A 1 -16.58 -1.32 -23.76
CA MET A 1 -17.07 -1.51 -22.37
C MET A 1 -17.06 -0.15 -21.69
N THR A 2 -18.16 0.28 -21.13
CA THR A 2 -18.22 1.52 -20.34
C THR A 2 -17.42 1.32 -19.05
N GLN A 3 -16.37 2.09 -18.86
CA GLN A 3 -15.55 2.03 -17.68
C GLN A 3 -16.16 2.93 -16.61
N TYR A 4 -16.76 2.37 -15.57
CA TYR A 4 -17.31 3.14 -14.46
C TYR A 4 -16.17 3.61 -13.55
N ILE A 5 -16.23 4.88 -13.14
CA ILE A 5 -15.34 5.46 -12.13
C ILE A 5 -16.11 5.48 -10.82
N LEU A 6 -15.57 4.84 -9.78
CA LEU A 6 -16.23 4.73 -8.49
C LEU A 6 -15.64 5.71 -7.48
N THR A 7 -16.51 6.25 -6.65
CA THR A 7 -16.13 7.01 -5.45
C THR A 7 -15.60 6.06 -4.36
N ASN A 8 -14.88 6.59 -3.37
CA ASN A 8 -14.42 5.81 -2.22
C ASN A 8 -15.58 5.10 -1.50
N LYS A 9 -16.76 5.76 -1.41
CA LYS A 9 -17.95 5.18 -0.79
C LYS A 9 -18.53 4.02 -1.61
N GLU A 10 -18.54 4.14 -2.92
CA GLU A 10 -19.03 3.08 -3.82
C GLU A 10 -18.07 1.88 -3.80
N MET A 11 -16.76 2.13 -3.73
CA MET A 11 -15.77 1.07 -3.54
C MET A 11 -15.99 0.29 -2.24
N ALA A 12 -16.14 1.00 -1.12
CA ALA A 12 -16.42 0.36 0.16
C ALA A 12 -17.73 -0.45 0.14
N LYS A 13 -18.75 0.04 -0.57
CA LYS A 13 -19.99 -0.72 -0.77
C LYS A 13 -19.79 -1.97 -1.62
N ALA A 14 -18.96 -1.90 -2.66
CA ALA A 14 -18.65 -3.06 -3.51
C ALA A 14 -17.93 -4.15 -2.69
N ASP A 15 -16.97 -3.76 -1.82
CA ASP A 15 -16.28 -4.70 -0.93
C ASP A 15 -17.27 -5.37 0.04
N LEU A 16 -18.19 -4.60 0.65
CA LEU A 16 -19.23 -5.15 1.53
C LEU A 16 -20.14 -6.14 0.81
N LEU A 17 -20.64 -5.80 -0.37
CA LEU A 17 -21.48 -6.71 -1.17
C LEU A 17 -20.73 -7.98 -1.56
N THR A 18 -19.44 -7.88 -1.82
CA THR A 18 -18.60 -9.05 -2.12
C THR A 18 -18.48 -9.97 -0.90
N ILE A 19 -18.30 -9.38 0.30
CA ILE A 19 -18.26 -10.14 1.56
C ILE A 19 -19.63 -10.80 1.83
N GLU A 20 -20.71 -10.08 1.65
CA GLU A 20 -22.08 -10.61 1.81
C GLU A 20 -22.40 -11.74 0.82
N SER A 21 -21.76 -11.76 -0.36
CA SER A 21 -21.86 -12.86 -1.32
C SER A 21 -21.09 -14.13 -0.93
N GLY A 22 -20.37 -14.12 0.21
CA GLY A 22 -19.68 -15.28 0.78
C GLY A 22 -18.15 -15.30 0.56
N ILE A 23 -17.57 -14.26 -0.02
CA ILE A 23 -16.10 -14.12 -0.12
C ILE A 23 -15.59 -13.45 1.16
N SER A 24 -14.67 -14.10 1.89
CA SER A 24 -14.14 -13.51 3.12
C SER A 24 -13.33 -12.25 2.86
N SER A 25 -13.32 -11.31 3.83
CA SER A 25 -12.47 -10.11 3.76
C SER A 25 -10.98 -10.45 3.68
N LEU A 26 -10.57 -11.56 4.30
CA LEU A 26 -9.20 -12.09 4.21
C LEU A 26 -8.85 -12.56 2.80
N ASP A 27 -9.80 -13.21 2.08
CA ASP A 27 -9.58 -13.62 0.70
C ASP A 27 -9.50 -12.42 -0.24
N LEU A 28 -10.33 -11.39 -0.01
CA LEU A 28 -10.24 -10.13 -0.75
C LEU A 28 -8.87 -9.49 -0.57
N MET A 29 -8.39 -9.37 0.67
CA MET A 29 -7.07 -8.82 0.97
C MET A 29 -5.94 -9.68 0.37
N PHE A 30 -6.06 -11.02 0.44
CA PHE A 30 -5.10 -11.90 -0.20
C PHE A 30 -5.03 -11.68 -1.72
N ASN A 31 -6.18 -11.60 -2.38
CA ASN A 31 -6.27 -11.38 -3.82
C ASN A 31 -5.71 -10.01 -4.22
N ALA A 32 -5.97 -8.96 -3.43
CA ALA A 32 -5.42 -7.64 -3.63
C ALA A 32 -3.89 -7.65 -3.50
N GLY A 33 -3.35 -8.17 -2.40
CA GLY A 33 -1.91 -8.27 -2.18
C GLY A 33 -1.20 -9.17 -3.20
N LYS A 34 -1.84 -10.26 -3.65
CA LYS A 34 -1.34 -11.09 -4.76
C LYS A 34 -1.30 -10.31 -6.08
N LYS A 35 -2.29 -9.46 -6.34
CA LYS A 35 -2.28 -8.57 -7.50
C LYS A 35 -1.13 -7.57 -7.42
N VAL A 36 -0.86 -7.01 -6.23
CA VAL A 36 0.32 -6.15 -6.00
C VAL A 36 1.59 -6.94 -6.33
N PHE A 37 1.80 -8.09 -5.69
CA PHE A 37 2.95 -8.97 -5.93
C PHE A 37 3.18 -9.24 -7.42
N ASN A 38 2.15 -9.62 -8.18
CA ASN A 38 2.24 -9.92 -9.61
C ASN A 38 2.67 -8.72 -10.47
N ASN A 39 2.64 -7.52 -9.93
CA ASN A 39 3.00 -6.28 -10.60
C ASN A 39 4.31 -5.66 -10.11
N LEU A 40 4.99 -6.31 -9.15
CA LEU A 40 6.29 -5.90 -8.62
C LEU A 40 7.44 -6.64 -9.30
N PRO A 41 8.60 -6.00 -9.51
CA PRO A 41 9.80 -6.69 -10.00
C PRO A 41 10.31 -7.68 -8.96
N VAL A 42 10.52 -8.94 -9.34
CA VAL A 42 11.19 -9.93 -8.51
C VAL A 42 12.69 -9.90 -8.79
N GLN A 43 13.48 -9.50 -7.80
CA GLN A 43 14.94 -9.38 -7.89
C GLN A 43 15.56 -10.13 -6.71
N ARG A 44 15.85 -11.44 -6.89
CA ARG A 44 16.40 -12.31 -5.85
C ARG A 44 17.65 -11.71 -5.20
N GLY A 45 17.73 -11.77 -3.88
CA GLY A 45 18.84 -11.22 -3.09
C GLY A 45 18.88 -9.68 -3.03
N LYS A 46 17.95 -8.98 -3.68
CA LYS A 46 17.78 -7.54 -3.54
C LYS A 46 16.72 -7.23 -2.48
N ARG A 47 16.83 -6.06 -1.88
CA ARG A 47 15.97 -5.62 -0.79
C ARG A 47 14.95 -4.59 -1.28
N ALA A 48 13.68 -4.80 -0.96
CA ALA A 48 12.62 -3.81 -1.14
C ALA A 48 12.18 -3.22 0.20
N LEU A 49 11.76 -1.94 0.19
CA LEU A 49 11.18 -1.27 1.34
C LEU A 49 9.66 -1.22 1.19
N PHE A 50 8.94 -1.74 2.18
CA PHE A 50 7.50 -1.61 2.30
C PHE A 50 7.17 -0.57 3.36
N ILE A 51 6.33 0.41 3.02
CA ILE A 51 5.80 1.41 3.96
C ILE A 51 4.33 1.10 4.16
N CYS A 52 4.01 0.49 5.30
CA CYS A 52 2.68 -0.03 5.56
C CYS A 52 1.93 0.79 6.60
N GLY A 53 0.68 1.12 6.28
CA GLY A 53 -0.26 1.76 7.19
C GLY A 53 -1.05 0.76 8.03
N PRO A 54 -1.87 1.25 8.97
CA PRO A 54 -2.67 0.42 9.87
C PRO A 54 -3.98 -0.10 9.24
N GLY A 55 -4.38 0.43 8.08
CA GLY A 55 -5.60 0.03 7.36
C GLY A 55 -5.38 -1.15 6.41
N ASN A 56 -6.42 -1.46 5.63
CA ASN A 56 -6.40 -2.59 4.69
C ASN A 56 -5.31 -2.46 3.62
N ASN A 57 -4.98 -1.24 3.20
CA ASN A 57 -3.88 -1.00 2.26
C ASN A 57 -2.54 -1.57 2.75
N GLY A 58 -2.25 -1.39 4.06
CA GLY A 58 -1.08 -2.01 4.70
C GLY A 58 -1.15 -3.53 4.72
N GLY A 59 -2.35 -4.10 4.91
CA GLY A 59 -2.59 -5.54 4.84
C GLY A 59 -2.27 -6.13 3.46
N ASP A 60 -2.71 -5.45 2.38
CA ASP A 60 -2.37 -5.81 1.00
C ASP A 60 -0.84 -5.79 0.79
N GLY A 61 -0.17 -4.79 1.38
CA GLY A 61 1.29 -4.69 1.41
C GLY A 61 1.95 -5.87 2.11
N TYR A 62 1.43 -6.33 3.26
CA TYR A 62 1.98 -7.50 3.97
C TYR A 62 1.84 -8.79 3.18
N VAL A 63 0.71 -9.00 2.51
CA VAL A 63 0.53 -10.15 1.61
C VAL A 63 1.55 -10.12 0.47
N ALA A 64 1.74 -8.97 -0.18
CA ALA A 64 2.71 -8.83 -1.25
C ALA A 64 4.15 -9.06 -0.77
N ALA A 65 4.50 -8.56 0.42
CA ALA A 65 5.80 -8.76 1.05
C ALA A 65 6.09 -10.25 1.33
N ASP A 66 5.11 -11.00 1.89
CA ASP A 66 5.22 -12.43 2.14
C ASP A 66 5.47 -13.22 0.83
N LEU A 67 4.74 -12.87 -0.22
CA LEU A 67 4.91 -13.52 -1.53
C LEU A 67 6.29 -13.23 -2.14
N LEU A 68 6.82 -12.01 -2.00
CA LEU A 68 8.18 -11.65 -2.48
C LEU A 68 9.28 -12.36 -1.69
N LEU A 69 9.12 -12.49 -0.37
CA LEU A 69 10.04 -13.27 0.47
C LEU A 69 10.14 -14.72 -0.01
N LYS A 70 9.02 -15.34 -0.36
CA LYS A 70 8.98 -16.70 -0.94
C LYS A 70 9.67 -16.81 -2.29
N GLN A 71 9.86 -15.69 -3.00
CA GLN A 71 10.62 -15.61 -4.24
C GLN A 71 12.11 -15.29 -4.01
N GLY A 72 12.55 -15.17 -2.76
CA GLY A 72 13.96 -14.95 -2.40
C GLY A 72 14.38 -13.48 -2.42
N MET A 73 13.44 -12.54 -2.32
CA MET A 73 13.77 -11.14 -2.04
C MET A 73 14.00 -10.92 -0.54
N GLU A 74 14.76 -9.89 -0.22
CA GLU A 74 14.87 -9.35 1.13
C GLU A 74 13.88 -8.20 1.31
N ILE A 75 13.24 -8.13 2.47
CA ILE A 75 12.19 -7.14 2.74
C ILE A 75 12.46 -6.44 4.06
N ASP A 76 12.39 -5.12 4.05
CA ASP A 76 12.23 -4.30 5.25
C ASP A 76 10.82 -3.69 5.24
N ILE A 77 10.12 -3.77 6.37
CA ILE A 77 8.79 -3.19 6.53
C ILE A 77 8.86 -2.06 7.55
N TYR A 78 8.46 -0.87 7.15
CA TYR A 78 8.40 0.29 8.00
C TYR A 78 6.95 0.72 8.22
N CYS A 79 6.53 0.80 9.50
CA CYS A 79 5.20 1.19 9.91
C CYS A 79 5.26 2.55 10.65
N PRO A 80 5.14 3.69 9.93
CA PRO A 80 5.31 5.02 10.54
C PRO A 80 4.21 5.40 11.53
N ILE A 81 3.07 4.70 11.51
CA ILE A 81 1.89 5.01 12.32
C ILE A 81 1.64 3.89 13.36
N SER A 82 2.61 3.66 14.22
CA SER A 82 2.60 2.53 15.17
C SER A 82 1.54 2.60 16.28
N LYS A 83 0.97 3.78 16.54
CA LYS A 83 -0.04 3.98 17.60
C LYS A 83 -1.49 3.95 17.09
N ALA A 84 -1.72 3.82 15.80
CA ALA A 84 -3.07 3.72 15.26
C ALA A 84 -3.64 2.31 15.43
N LYS A 85 -4.96 2.21 15.60
CA LYS A 85 -5.66 0.92 15.61
C LYS A 85 -5.56 0.29 14.21
N GLU A 86 -5.03 -0.91 14.16
CA GLU A 86 -4.94 -1.71 12.94
C GLU A 86 -6.31 -2.36 12.63
N SER A 87 -6.64 -2.52 11.34
CA SER A 87 -7.81 -3.34 10.97
C SER A 87 -7.52 -4.82 11.27
N ASN A 88 -8.58 -5.61 11.50
CA ASN A 88 -8.42 -7.02 11.87
C ASN A 88 -7.68 -7.81 10.77
N ASP A 89 -8.00 -7.56 9.51
CA ASP A 89 -7.39 -8.25 8.38
C ASP A 89 -5.92 -7.84 8.19
N ASN A 90 -5.61 -6.55 8.39
CA ASN A 90 -4.23 -6.04 8.42
C ASN A 90 -3.41 -6.78 9.49
N LEU A 91 -3.94 -6.84 10.72
CA LEU A 91 -3.29 -7.51 11.85
C LEU A 91 -3.08 -9.01 11.58
N HIS A 92 -4.07 -9.68 10.98
CA HIS A 92 -3.98 -11.09 10.60
C HIS A 92 -2.78 -11.38 9.68
N TYR A 93 -2.59 -10.57 8.60
CA TYR A 93 -1.46 -10.78 7.69
C TYR A 93 -0.13 -10.29 8.27
N LYS A 94 -0.14 -9.22 9.07
CA LYS A 94 1.03 -8.76 9.80
C LYS A 94 1.63 -9.83 10.72
N GLN A 95 0.77 -10.56 11.45
CA GLN A 95 1.18 -11.61 12.39
C GLN A 95 1.81 -12.83 11.72
N LYS A 96 1.56 -13.06 10.42
CA LYS A 96 2.19 -14.14 9.64
C LYS A 96 3.64 -13.84 9.28
N LEU A 97 4.07 -12.58 9.35
CA LEU A 97 5.41 -12.15 8.99
C LEU A 97 6.35 -12.22 10.19
N ASN A 98 7.62 -12.56 9.93
CA ASN A 98 8.63 -12.56 10.97
C ASN A 98 8.86 -11.13 11.49
N LYS A 99 8.92 -10.97 12.81
CA LYS A 99 9.14 -9.66 13.46
C LYS A 99 10.46 -8.98 13.03
N SER A 100 11.47 -9.75 12.64
CA SER A 100 12.77 -9.23 12.17
C SER A 100 12.67 -8.42 10.87
N LEU A 101 11.58 -8.55 10.11
CA LEU A 101 11.33 -7.77 8.89
C LEU A 101 10.89 -6.32 9.20
N PHE A 102 10.36 -6.10 10.41
CA PHE A 102 9.86 -4.79 10.83
C PHE A 102 10.99 -3.94 11.37
N VAL A 103 11.28 -2.85 10.67
CA VAL A 103 12.36 -1.94 11.05
C VAL A 103 11.81 -0.71 11.78
N SER A 104 12.48 -0.29 12.85
CA SER A 104 12.15 0.93 13.57
C SER A 104 12.64 2.19 12.85
N LYS A 105 13.59 2.04 11.94
CA LYS A 105 14.17 3.12 11.13
C LYS A 105 14.52 2.60 9.74
N ILE A 106 14.20 3.38 8.72
CA ILE A 106 14.60 3.08 7.34
C ILE A 106 16.12 3.19 7.22
N ARG A 107 16.77 2.19 6.66
CA ARG A 107 18.20 2.18 6.30
C ARG A 107 18.49 3.29 5.27
N SER A 108 19.74 3.41 4.82
CA SER A 108 20.02 4.22 3.64
C SER A 108 19.13 3.79 2.47
N LEU A 109 18.50 4.74 1.79
CA LEU A 109 17.63 4.44 0.64
C LEU A 109 18.38 3.73 -0.49
N SER A 110 19.70 3.90 -0.59
CA SER A 110 20.58 3.16 -1.52
C SER A 110 20.61 1.65 -1.30
N ASN A 111 20.15 1.17 -0.15
CA ASN A 111 20.11 -0.27 0.16
C ASN A 111 18.87 -0.96 -0.43
N TYR A 112 17.94 -0.21 -1.01
CA TYR A 112 16.72 -0.75 -1.58
C TYR A 112 16.72 -0.65 -3.10
N CYS A 113 16.12 -1.64 -3.75
CA CYS A 113 15.93 -1.62 -5.21
C CYS A 113 14.66 -0.89 -5.64
N TYR A 114 13.66 -0.82 -4.76
CA TYR A 114 12.43 -0.02 -4.93
C TYR A 114 11.68 0.12 -3.59
N VAL A 115 10.65 0.96 -3.60
CA VAL A 115 9.74 1.18 -2.48
C VAL A 115 8.33 0.73 -2.86
N VAL A 116 7.63 0.09 -1.93
CA VAL A 116 6.19 -0.18 -2.02
C VAL A 116 5.47 0.72 -1.03
N ASP A 117 4.66 1.62 -1.55
CA ASP A 117 3.77 2.48 -0.78
C ASP A 117 2.44 1.75 -0.55
N ALA A 118 2.28 1.25 0.66
CA ALA A 118 1.07 0.64 1.19
C ALA A 118 0.58 1.38 2.45
N LEU A 119 0.84 2.70 2.53
CA LEU A 119 0.55 3.50 3.72
C LEU A 119 -0.94 3.85 3.81
N PHE A 120 -1.51 4.45 2.76
CA PHE A 120 -2.91 4.82 2.68
C PHE A 120 -3.48 4.48 1.30
N GLY A 121 -4.72 3.98 1.26
CA GLY A 121 -5.55 3.88 0.06
C GLY A 121 -6.70 4.90 0.12
N THR A 122 -7.91 4.47 -0.24
CA THR A 122 -9.12 5.30 -0.24
C THR A 122 -9.49 5.93 1.10
N GLY A 123 -8.93 5.45 2.21
CA GLY A 123 -9.24 5.94 3.56
C GLY A 123 -8.60 7.26 3.97
N LEU A 124 -7.71 7.84 3.15
CA LEU A 124 -7.06 9.11 3.48
C LEU A 124 -8.04 10.28 3.27
N SER A 125 -8.45 10.91 4.37
CA SER A 125 -9.43 12.02 4.37
C SER A 125 -8.91 13.31 5.01
N ARG A 126 -7.69 13.31 5.56
CA ARG A 126 -7.08 14.46 6.25
C ARG A 126 -5.62 14.64 5.81
N ILE A 127 -5.12 15.84 5.99
CA ILE A 127 -3.72 16.18 5.72
C ILE A 127 -2.81 15.26 6.53
N MET A 128 -1.78 14.72 5.89
CA MET A 128 -0.74 13.94 6.55
C MET A 128 0.06 14.83 7.51
N SER A 129 0.60 14.23 8.56
CA SER A 129 1.52 14.94 9.47
C SER A 129 2.81 15.34 8.76
N ASP A 130 3.50 16.35 9.31
CA ASP A 130 4.77 16.82 8.76
C ASP A 130 5.83 15.71 8.70
N ASP A 131 5.86 14.81 9.68
CA ASP A 131 6.77 13.66 9.69
C ASP A 131 6.51 12.72 8.50
N LEU A 132 5.25 12.43 8.20
CA LEU A 132 4.87 11.59 7.06
C LEU A 132 5.16 12.31 5.74
N SER A 133 4.82 13.59 5.64
CA SER A 133 5.13 14.42 4.46
C SER A 133 6.63 14.48 4.20
N SER A 134 7.44 14.65 5.24
CA SER A 134 8.91 14.64 5.16
C SER A 134 9.45 13.28 4.71
N LEU A 135 8.87 12.17 5.19
CA LEU A 135 9.22 10.82 4.75
C LEU A 135 8.94 10.64 3.25
N VAL A 136 7.75 11.03 2.80
CA VAL A 136 7.34 10.93 1.39
C VAL A 136 8.25 11.78 0.51
N SER A 137 8.49 13.04 0.90
CA SER A 137 9.38 13.93 0.16
C SER A 137 10.80 13.37 0.01
N ARG A 138 11.37 12.81 1.10
CA ARG A 138 12.69 12.16 1.08
C ARG A 138 12.74 10.98 0.10
N ILE A 139 11.67 10.17 0.03
CA ILE A 139 11.61 9.03 -0.89
C ILE A 139 11.44 9.52 -2.32
N ASN A 140 10.59 10.52 -2.56
CA ASN A 140 10.43 11.12 -3.89
C ASN A 140 11.74 11.68 -4.47
N GLN A 141 12.67 12.13 -3.59
CA GLN A 141 13.99 12.65 -4.00
C GLN A 141 15.02 11.54 -4.25
N SER A 142 14.76 10.29 -3.86
CA SER A 142 15.75 9.21 -3.87
C SER A 142 15.99 8.56 -5.23
N LYS A 143 15.22 8.87 -6.25
CA LYS A 143 15.22 8.22 -7.56
C LYS A 143 14.86 6.72 -7.56
N LEU A 144 14.39 6.16 -6.43
CA LEU A 144 13.86 4.80 -6.38
C LEU A 144 12.50 4.75 -7.05
N ASP A 145 12.24 3.65 -7.77
CA ASP A 145 10.89 3.37 -8.23
C ASP A 145 9.96 3.18 -7.03
N VAL A 146 8.80 3.81 -7.09
CA VAL A 146 7.75 3.68 -6.09
C VAL A 146 6.54 2.98 -6.72
N PHE A 147 6.12 1.88 -6.10
CA PHE A 147 4.92 1.13 -6.47
C PHE A 147 3.85 1.40 -5.43
N SER A 148 2.81 2.17 -5.78
CA SER A 148 1.73 2.49 -4.84
C SER A 148 0.61 1.46 -4.92
N VAL A 149 0.17 1.02 -3.76
CA VAL A 149 -0.97 0.12 -3.57
C VAL A 149 -2.23 0.96 -3.53
N ASP A 150 -3.18 0.64 -4.41
CA ASP A 150 -4.48 1.27 -4.58
C ASP A 150 -4.43 2.73 -5.07
N ILE A 151 -3.91 3.65 -4.28
CA ILE A 151 -3.77 5.10 -4.56
C ILE A 151 -2.41 5.53 -4.01
N PRO A 152 -1.65 6.40 -4.70
CA PRO A 152 -0.44 6.98 -4.11
C PRO A 152 -0.78 7.70 -2.80
N SER A 153 -0.16 7.27 -1.70
CA SER A 153 -0.45 7.86 -0.39
C SER A 153 -0.14 9.36 -0.39
N GLY A 154 -1.08 10.13 0.13
CA GLY A 154 -1.09 11.58 0.05
C GLY A 154 -2.12 12.14 -0.91
N ILE A 155 -2.72 11.31 -1.78
CA ILE A 155 -3.78 11.72 -2.72
C ILE A 155 -5.15 11.31 -2.16
N ASN A 156 -6.11 12.23 -2.20
CA ASN A 156 -7.51 11.91 -1.91
C ASN A 156 -8.17 11.23 -3.13
N GLY A 157 -8.75 10.05 -2.93
CA GLY A 157 -9.31 9.22 -4.01
C GLY A 157 -10.48 9.85 -4.77
N ASP A 158 -11.27 10.70 -4.12
CA ASP A 158 -12.46 11.33 -4.72
C ASP A 158 -12.20 12.69 -5.36
N THR A 159 -11.26 13.48 -4.78
CA THR A 159 -11.02 14.86 -5.20
C THR A 159 -9.71 15.05 -5.94
N SER A 160 -8.81 14.07 -5.91
CA SER A 160 -7.43 14.13 -6.39
C SER A 160 -6.55 15.17 -5.67
N ALA A 161 -7.06 15.79 -4.63
CA ALA A 161 -6.33 16.77 -3.84
C ALA A 161 -5.12 16.10 -3.15
N VAL A 162 -3.97 16.76 -3.17
CA VAL A 162 -2.79 16.36 -2.40
C VAL A 162 -2.97 16.81 -0.95
N LEU A 163 -2.93 15.86 -0.03
CA LEU A 163 -3.16 16.06 1.40
C LEU A 163 -1.81 16.10 2.18
N GLY A 164 -1.04 17.12 1.97
CA GLY A 164 0.33 17.30 2.46
C GLY A 164 1.34 17.04 1.35
N GLU A 165 2.01 15.92 1.36
CA GLU A 165 2.89 15.44 0.29
C GLU A 165 2.33 14.12 -0.26
N ALA A 166 2.56 13.81 -1.54
CA ALA A 166 2.12 12.56 -2.14
C ALA A 166 3.28 11.78 -2.77
N PHE A 167 3.24 10.45 -2.72
CA PHE A 167 4.22 9.63 -3.43
C PHE A 167 4.12 9.86 -4.95
N LYS A 168 5.29 10.06 -5.57
CA LYS A 168 5.45 10.08 -7.03
C LYS A 168 5.64 8.64 -7.50
N ALA A 169 4.53 7.92 -7.68
CA ALA A 169 4.56 6.50 -8.02
C ALA A 169 4.99 6.29 -9.47
N SER A 170 5.97 5.40 -9.70
CA SER A 170 6.30 4.88 -11.04
C SER A 170 5.16 4.01 -11.58
N LYS A 171 4.41 3.35 -10.67
CA LYS A 171 3.24 2.55 -11.00
C LYS A 171 2.29 2.48 -9.82
N THR A 172 0.98 2.61 -10.10
CA THR A 172 -0.08 2.38 -9.12
C THR A 172 -0.84 1.11 -9.47
N ILE A 173 -1.02 0.23 -8.48
CA ILE A 173 -1.75 -1.02 -8.62
C ILE A 173 -3.07 -0.87 -7.87
N THR A 174 -4.15 -0.64 -8.59
CA THR A 174 -5.50 -0.48 -8.04
C THR A 174 -6.35 -1.73 -8.27
N PHE A 175 -7.42 -1.89 -7.47
CA PHE A 175 -8.26 -3.07 -7.44
C PHE A 175 -9.68 -2.72 -7.90
N PHE A 176 -10.39 -3.73 -8.41
CA PHE A 176 -11.76 -3.67 -8.89
C PHE A 176 -11.94 -2.62 -9.99
N ASN A 177 -11.92 -1.33 -9.65
CA ASN A 177 -12.08 -0.25 -10.62
C ASN A 177 -11.16 0.94 -10.28
N LYS A 178 -10.89 1.78 -11.29
CA LYS A 178 -10.16 3.04 -11.09
C LYS A 178 -11.03 4.03 -10.31
N LYS A 179 -10.39 4.83 -9.46
CA LYS A 179 -10.98 5.95 -8.73
C LYS A 179 -10.76 7.24 -9.52
N LYS A 180 -11.46 8.32 -9.14
CA LYS A 180 -11.34 9.62 -9.82
C LYS A 180 -9.88 10.11 -9.89
N CYS A 181 -9.13 9.94 -8.80
CA CYS A 181 -7.73 10.37 -8.71
C CYS A 181 -6.77 9.68 -9.70
N HIS A 182 -7.17 8.59 -10.37
CA HIS A 182 -6.36 7.95 -11.41
C HIS A 182 -6.52 8.60 -12.79
N TYR A 183 -7.39 9.62 -12.93
CA TYR A 183 -7.68 10.30 -14.18
C TYR A 183 -7.48 11.83 -14.11
N LEU A 184 -7.39 12.37 -12.91
CA LEU A 184 -7.21 13.78 -12.63
C LEU A 184 -5.79 14.05 -12.11
#